data_475ed3faf9691f14d49fa49568ff2120
#
_entry.id   475ed3faf9691f14d49fa49568ff2120
#
_cell.length_a   1.000
_cell.length_b   1.000
_cell.length_c   1.000
_cell.angle_alpha   90.00
_cell.angle_beta   90.00
_cell.angle_gamma   90.00
#
_symmetry.space_group_name_H-M   'P 1'
#
loop_
_entity.id
_entity.type
_entity.pdbx_description
1 polymer ?
#
loop_
_entity_poly.entity_id
_entity_poly.type
_entity_poly.pdbx_seq_one_letter_code
_entity_poly.pdbx_strand_id
1 'polypeptide(L)'
;MRYKNLQNALQQLLELGVVPIVNENDSVWVPELVGAFGDNDELSALLATAAHADWLLLLTEVDGFYVPTGKHPKLLRTVRKLTPQMEELCNGHGQLGTGGMRSKIRAAKTASEGGVHMAIVNGRHAHAILWSIARKIGTYFPPRRRRS
;
A
#
# COMPACT_ATOMS: atom_id res chain seq x y z
N MET A 1 -10.63 18.19 10.98
CA MET A 1 -9.70 19.35 10.93
C MET A 1 -8.24 18.94 10.66
N ARG A 2 -7.66 17.95 11.37
CA ARG A 2 -6.25 17.53 11.25
C ARG A 2 -5.89 16.87 9.91
N TYR A 3 -6.74 16.01 9.34
CA TYR A 3 -6.50 15.40 8.04
C TYR A 3 -6.35 16.44 6.92
N LYS A 4 -7.17 17.50 6.95
CA LYS A 4 -7.08 18.60 6.01
C LYS A 4 -5.79 19.41 6.15
N ASN A 5 -5.28 19.55 7.38
CA ASN A 5 -3.99 20.19 7.63
C ASN A 5 -2.83 19.36 7.05
N LEU A 6 -2.89 18.03 7.19
CA LEU A 6 -1.91 17.12 6.57
C LEU A 6 -1.94 17.24 5.04
N GLN A 7 -3.13 17.23 4.42
CA GLN A 7 -3.27 17.43 2.98
C GLN A 7 -2.66 18.75 2.53
N ASN A 8 -3.00 19.85 3.21
CA ASN A 8 -2.47 21.17 2.88
C ASN A 8 -0.95 21.24 3.02
N ALA A 9 -0.38 20.65 4.08
CA ALA A 9 1.06 20.62 4.30
C ALA A 9 1.78 19.81 3.20
N LEU A 10 1.27 18.62 2.85
CA LEU A 10 1.81 17.82 1.75
C LEU A 10 1.74 18.55 0.42
N GLN A 11 0.58 19.18 0.14
CA GLN A 11 0.38 19.95 -1.08
C GLN A 11 1.40 21.11 -1.21
N GLN A 12 1.57 21.88 -0.14
CA GLN A 12 2.54 22.99 -0.11
C GLN A 12 3.99 22.51 -0.33
N LEU A 13 4.38 21.40 0.30
CA LEU A 13 5.72 20.83 0.09
C LEU A 13 5.94 20.43 -1.36
N LEU A 14 4.96 19.76 -1.97
CA LEU A 14 5.03 19.33 -3.37
C LEU A 14 5.06 20.52 -4.34
N GLU A 15 4.26 21.57 -4.09
CA GLU A 15 4.28 22.81 -4.88
C GLU A 15 5.62 23.53 -4.83
N LEU A 16 6.33 23.44 -3.70
CA LEU A 16 7.69 23.95 -3.52
C LEU A 16 8.76 23.03 -4.15
N GLY A 17 8.37 21.90 -4.76
CA GLY A 17 9.31 20.93 -5.33
C GLY A 17 10.07 20.12 -4.27
N VAL A 18 9.59 20.11 -3.03
CA VAL A 18 10.21 19.34 -1.93
C VAL A 18 9.67 17.93 -1.96
N VAL A 19 10.56 16.94 -1.81
CA VAL A 19 10.19 15.53 -1.63
C VAL A 19 10.08 15.24 -0.13
N PRO A 20 8.86 15.09 0.44
CA PRO A 20 8.70 14.80 1.86
C PRO A 20 9.13 13.35 2.15
N ILE A 21 9.97 13.16 3.17
CA ILE A 21 10.30 11.85 3.73
C ILE A 21 9.58 11.74 5.06
N VAL A 22 8.64 10.80 5.14
CA VAL A 22 7.79 10.60 6.32
C VAL A 22 8.07 9.26 6.94
N ASN A 23 8.20 9.23 8.25
CA ASN A 23 8.35 7.99 9.01
C ASN A 23 7.39 8.00 10.21
N GLU A 24 7.06 6.82 10.72
CA GLU A 24 6.36 6.62 11.97
C GLU A 24 7.30 6.95 13.15
N ASN A 25 7.56 8.22 13.37
CA ASN A 25 8.31 8.70 14.52
C ASN A 25 7.38 9.37 15.52
N ASP A 26 7.66 9.22 16.80
CA ASP A 26 6.90 9.78 17.93
C ASP A 26 6.65 11.29 17.84
N SER A 27 7.44 12.00 17.02
CA SER A 27 7.34 13.45 16.82
C SER A 27 6.22 13.91 15.88
N VAL A 28 5.60 13.01 15.10
CA VAL A 28 4.47 13.31 14.18
C VAL A 28 3.23 12.53 14.59
N TRP A 29 3.12 12.18 15.88
CA TRP A 29 2.03 11.40 16.38
C TRP A 29 0.71 12.18 16.31
N VAL A 30 -0.15 11.77 15.37
CA VAL A 30 -1.55 12.18 15.28
C VAL A 30 -2.38 11.00 15.79
N PRO A 31 -2.72 10.95 17.09
CA PRO A 31 -3.34 9.77 17.71
C PRO A 31 -4.62 9.31 17.01
N GLU A 32 -5.33 10.24 16.40
CA GLU A 32 -6.62 9.96 15.74
C GLU A 32 -6.46 9.38 14.33
N LEU A 33 -5.28 9.56 13.71
CA LEU A 33 -4.94 8.96 12.42
C LEU A 33 -4.12 7.68 12.59
N VAL A 34 -3.30 7.61 13.64
CA VAL A 34 -2.32 6.53 13.88
C VAL A 34 -2.78 5.54 14.96
N GLY A 35 -3.81 5.84 15.72
CA GLY A 35 -4.30 5.00 16.84
C GLY A 35 -4.78 3.59 16.45
N ALA A 36 -4.71 3.24 15.15
CA ALA A 36 -5.04 1.92 14.64
C ALA A 36 -3.94 1.33 13.72
N PHE A 37 -2.86 2.08 13.43
CA PHE A 37 -1.87 1.71 12.42
C PHE A 37 -0.56 1.35 13.11
N GLY A 38 -0.31 0.07 13.28
CA GLY A 38 0.94 -0.47 13.79
C GLY A 38 1.96 -0.77 12.70
N ASP A 39 1.86 -0.14 11.50
CA ASP A 39 2.73 -0.47 10.38
C ASP A 39 2.83 0.68 9.36
N ASN A 40 4.04 0.94 8.87
CA ASN A 40 4.35 1.95 7.86
C ASN A 40 3.61 1.75 6.52
N ASP A 41 3.17 0.52 6.21
CA ASP A 41 2.41 0.24 4.99
C ASP A 41 1.04 0.98 5.00
N GLU A 42 0.32 0.91 6.13
CA GLU A 42 -0.98 1.57 6.27
C GLU A 42 -0.81 3.10 6.31
N LEU A 43 0.24 3.59 6.98
CA LEU A 43 0.58 5.02 6.98
C LEU A 43 0.87 5.52 5.57
N SER A 44 1.65 4.78 4.78
CA SER A 44 1.98 5.17 3.39
C SER A 44 0.75 5.23 2.50
N ALA A 45 -0.23 4.33 2.66
CA ALA A 45 -1.49 4.37 1.92
C ALA A 45 -2.33 5.60 2.28
N LEU A 46 -2.33 5.99 3.54
CA LEU A 46 -3.03 7.18 4.03
C LEU A 46 -2.39 8.45 3.47
N LEU A 47 -1.05 8.53 3.49
CA LEU A 47 -0.29 9.64 2.92
C LEU A 47 -0.49 9.74 1.41
N ALA A 48 -0.44 8.63 0.68
CA ALA A 48 -0.69 8.60 -0.76
C ALA A 48 -2.08 9.12 -1.10
N THR A 49 -3.10 8.74 -0.32
CA THR A 49 -4.47 9.23 -0.48
C THR A 49 -4.58 10.72 -0.15
N ALA A 50 -3.91 11.18 0.93
CA ALA A 50 -3.92 12.59 1.33
C ALA A 50 -3.21 13.49 0.31
N ALA A 51 -2.12 13.01 -0.28
CA ALA A 51 -1.35 13.70 -1.31
C ALA A 51 -1.99 13.64 -2.72
N HIS A 52 -3.12 12.92 -2.88
CA HIS A 52 -3.73 12.64 -4.18
C HIS A 52 -2.74 12.00 -5.17
N ALA A 53 -1.89 11.10 -4.67
CA ALA A 53 -0.90 10.42 -5.49
C ALA A 53 -1.56 9.51 -6.53
N ASP A 54 -0.97 9.40 -7.71
CA ASP A 54 -1.41 8.46 -8.73
C ASP A 54 -1.05 7.02 -8.36
N TRP A 55 0.12 6.84 -7.73
CA TRP A 55 0.67 5.53 -7.39
C TRP A 55 1.21 5.47 -5.97
N LEU A 56 0.98 4.32 -5.32
CA LEU A 56 1.68 3.87 -4.13
C LEU A 56 2.45 2.59 -4.45
N LEU A 57 3.75 2.58 -4.24
CA LEU A 57 4.59 1.42 -4.43
C LEU A 57 5.12 0.95 -3.07
N LEU A 58 4.71 -0.24 -2.63
CA LEU A 58 5.30 -0.90 -1.47
C LEU A 58 6.48 -1.76 -1.92
N LEU A 59 7.69 -1.24 -1.74
CA LEU A 59 8.93 -1.96 -1.98
C LEU A 59 9.22 -2.88 -0.79
N THR A 60 9.28 -4.16 -1.05
CA THR A 60 9.37 -5.22 -0.03
C THR A 60 10.38 -6.29 -0.44
N GLU A 61 10.57 -7.31 0.37
CA GLU A 61 11.42 -8.46 0.06
C GLU A 61 10.67 -9.59 -0.67
N VAL A 62 9.33 -9.51 -0.76
CA VAL A 62 8.51 -10.50 -1.46
C VAL A 62 8.10 -10.00 -2.84
N ASP A 63 7.94 -10.92 -3.80
CA ASP A 63 7.61 -10.56 -5.19
C ASP A 63 6.16 -10.07 -5.37
N GLY A 64 5.32 -10.15 -4.34
CA GLY A 64 3.94 -9.72 -4.35
C GLY A 64 3.04 -10.61 -3.49
N PHE A 65 1.75 -10.63 -3.77
CA PHE A 65 0.77 -11.41 -3.03
C PHE A 65 0.57 -12.79 -3.65
N TYR A 66 0.82 -13.83 -2.83
CA TYR A 66 0.67 -15.22 -3.22
C TYR A 66 -0.62 -15.81 -2.63
N VAL A 67 -1.27 -16.68 -3.40
CA VAL A 67 -2.39 -17.51 -2.92
C VAL A 67 -2.02 -18.98 -3.02
N PRO A 68 -2.48 -19.82 -2.06
CA PRO A 68 -2.26 -21.26 -2.13
C PRO A 68 -3.03 -21.86 -3.31
N THR A 69 -2.35 -22.58 -4.17
CA THR A 69 -2.93 -23.32 -5.29
C THR A 69 -2.30 -24.70 -5.37
N GLY A 70 -2.89 -25.69 -4.66
CA GLY A 70 -2.34 -27.04 -4.63
C GLY A 70 -0.94 -27.09 -4.01
N LYS A 71 0.04 -27.66 -4.74
CA LYS A 71 1.42 -27.89 -4.22
C LYS A 71 2.29 -26.64 -4.14
N HIS A 72 2.01 -25.61 -4.93
CA HIS A 72 2.84 -24.41 -4.99
C HIS A 72 1.99 -23.13 -4.92
N PRO A 73 2.37 -22.12 -4.12
CA PRO A 73 1.67 -20.85 -4.09
C PRO A 73 1.81 -20.13 -5.44
N LYS A 74 0.72 -19.47 -5.86
CA LYS A 74 0.67 -18.70 -7.11
C LYS A 74 0.70 -17.22 -6.83
N LEU A 75 1.63 -16.51 -7.48
CA LEU A 75 1.66 -15.05 -7.46
C LEU A 75 0.47 -14.47 -8.22
N LEU A 76 -0.34 -13.65 -7.55
CA LEU A 76 -1.40 -12.89 -8.20
C LEU A 76 -0.82 -11.62 -8.83
N ARG A 77 -0.94 -11.49 -10.14
CA ARG A 77 -0.47 -10.28 -10.87
C ARG A 77 -1.38 -9.09 -10.69
N THR A 78 -2.68 -9.32 -10.52
CA THR A 78 -3.67 -8.24 -10.33
C THR A 78 -4.76 -8.70 -9.38
N VAL A 79 -5.05 -7.88 -8.39
CA VAL A 79 -6.15 -8.07 -7.44
C VAL A 79 -7.13 -6.92 -7.60
N ARG A 80 -8.21 -7.15 -8.37
CA ARG A 80 -9.23 -6.12 -8.63
C ARG A 80 -10.21 -5.94 -7.49
N LYS A 81 -10.39 -6.96 -6.66
CA LYS A 81 -11.28 -6.95 -5.51
C LYS A 81 -10.65 -7.75 -4.39
N LEU A 82 -10.48 -7.11 -3.26
CA LEU A 82 -10.08 -7.78 -2.03
C LEU A 82 -11.29 -8.54 -1.48
N THR A 83 -11.10 -9.82 -1.20
CA THR A 83 -12.14 -10.68 -0.63
C THR A 83 -11.79 -11.02 0.82
N PRO A 84 -12.80 -11.32 1.67
CA PRO A 84 -12.55 -11.76 3.04
C PRO A 84 -11.59 -12.95 3.12
N GLN A 85 -11.67 -13.88 2.15
CA GLN A 85 -10.77 -15.04 2.08
C GLN A 85 -9.31 -14.62 1.87
N MET A 86 -9.04 -13.55 1.10
CA MET A 86 -7.69 -13.01 0.94
C MET A 86 -7.17 -12.39 2.24
N GLU A 87 -8.03 -11.73 2.99
CA GLU A 87 -7.69 -11.19 4.32
C GLU A 87 -7.41 -12.33 5.32
N GLU A 88 -8.21 -13.40 5.29
CA GLU A 88 -8.01 -14.61 6.12
C GLU A 88 -6.69 -15.32 5.80
N LEU A 89 -6.30 -15.43 4.53
CA LEU A 89 -5.01 -16.00 4.13
C LEU A 89 -3.82 -15.24 4.77
N CYS A 90 -4.00 -13.96 5.05
CA CYS A 90 -2.98 -13.15 5.72
C CYS A 90 -2.97 -13.30 7.26
N ASN A 91 -3.97 -13.94 7.85
CA ASN A 91 -4.08 -14.18 9.29
C ASN A 91 -3.48 -15.53 9.76
N GLY A 92 -3.13 -16.43 8.82
CA GLY A 92 -2.62 -17.76 9.14
C GLY A 92 -1.16 -17.73 9.61
N HIS A 93 -0.81 -18.65 10.53
CA HIS A 93 0.58 -18.89 10.99
C HIS A 93 1.44 -19.64 9.95
N GLY A 94 1.03 -19.72 8.68
CA GLY A 94 1.77 -20.34 7.59
C GLY A 94 2.83 -19.42 6.96
N GLN A 95 3.66 -19.96 6.07
CA GLN A 95 4.70 -19.20 5.34
C GLN A 95 4.19 -17.98 4.55
N LEU A 96 2.87 -17.88 4.33
CA LEU A 96 2.18 -16.77 3.64
C LEU A 96 1.60 -15.73 4.61
N GLY A 97 1.45 -16.04 5.89
CA GLY A 97 0.80 -15.21 6.92
C GLY A 97 1.79 -14.52 7.85
N THR A 98 2.88 -13.96 7.34
CA THR A 98 3.68 -13.05 8.15
C THR A 98 2.87 -11.77 8.38
N GLY A 99 2.84 -11.22 9.60
CA GLY A 99 2.10 -10.01 9.95
C GLY A 99 2.24 -8.87 8.94
N GLY A 100 3.39 -8.81 8.24
CA GLY A 100 3.67 -7.82 7.19
C GLY A 100 2.82 -7.95 5.91
N MET A 101 2.25 -9.10 5.53
CA MET A 101 1.36 -9.19 4.36
C MET A 101 -0.04 -8.65 4.70
N ARG A 102 -0.49 -8.83 5.92
CA ARG A 102 -1.78 -8.29 6.38
C ARG A 102 -1.81 -6.75 6.30
N SER A 103 -0.75 -6.08 6.76
CA SER A 103 -0.65 -4.62 6.66
C SER A 103 -0.66 -4.15 5.20
N LYS A 104 0.05 -4.86 4.30
CA LYS A 104 0.09 -4.56 2.86
C LYS A 104 -1.29 -4.69 2.20
N ILE A 105 -2.08 -5.69 2.58
CA ILE A 105 -3.45 -5.87 2.07
C ILE A 105 -4.38 -4.79 2.60
N ARG A 106 -4.22 -4.35 3.86
CA ARG A 106 -4.97 -3.20 4.39
C ARG A 106 -4.57 -1.90 3.68
N ALA A 107 -3.28 -1.68 3.47
CA ALA A 107 -2.79 -0.55 2.69
C ALA A 107 -3.39 -0.56 1.26
N ALA A 108 -3.45 -1.73 0.61
CA ALA A 108 -4.05 -1.87 -0.71
C ALA A 108 -5.55 -1.50 -0.72
N LYS A 109 -6.28 -1.85 0.33
CA LYS A 109 -7.68 -1.47 0.50
C LYS A 109 -7.82 0.06 0.62
N THR A 110 -7.07 0.67 1.52
CA THR A 110 -7.07 2.13 1.75
C THR A 110 -6.70 2.90 0.47
N ALA A 111 -5.61 2.51 -0.21
CA ALA A 111 -5.17 3.13 -1.45
C ALA A 111 -6.24 3.00 -2.55
N SER A 112 -6.78 1.80 -2.76
CA SER A 112 -7.81 1.54 -3.77
C SER A 112 -9.07 2.36 -3.53
N GLU A 113 -9.55 2.44 -2.29
CA GLU A 113 -10.71 3.26 -1.90
C GLU A 113 -10.43 4.75 -2.03
N GLY A 114 -9.18 5.18 -1.79
CA GLY A 114 -8.69 6.54 -1.99
C GLY A 114 -8.49 6.95 -3.45
N GLY A 115 -8.65 6.02 -4.41
CA GLY A 115 -8.47 6.28 -5.83
C GLY A 115 -7.02 6.18 -6.31
N VAL A 116 -6.13 5.60 -5.50
CA VAL A 116 -4.69 5.45 -5.76
C VAL A 116 -4.40 4.07 -6.35
N HIS A 117 -3.62 4.01 -7.42
CA HIS A 117 -3.04 2.77 -7.92
C HIS A 117 -2.01 2.25 -6.92
N MET A 118 -2.01 0.96 -6.62
CA MET A 118 -1.01 0.40 -5.71
C MET A 118 -0.34 -0.84 -6.29
N ALA A 119 0.94 -1.05 -5.94
CA ALA A 119 1.63 -2.30 -6.22
C ALA A 119 2.49 -2.74 -5.02
N ILE A 120 2.49 -4.05 -4.77
CA ILE A 120 3.45 -4.73 -3.89
C ILE A 120 4.50 -5.36 -4.79
N VAL A 121 5.78 -5.03 -4.58
CA VAL A 121 6.87 -5.45 -5.46
C VAL A 121 8.16 -5.68 -4.69
N ASN A 122 8.94 -6.65 -5.12
CA ASN A 122 10.27 -6.88 -4.57
C ASN A 122 11.21 -5.75 -4.98
N GLY A 123 11.64 -4.94 -3.99
CA GLY A 123 12.52 -3.79 -4.20
C GLY A 123 13.94 -4.15 -4.64
N ARG A 124 14.33 -5.45 -4.58
CA ARG A 124 15.64 -5.91 -5.04
C ARG A 124 15.72 -6.07 -6.57
N HIS A 125 14.58 -6.04 -7.27
CA HIS A 125 14.60 -6.07 -8.73
C HIS A 125 15.22 -4.79 -9.29
N ALA A 126 16.12 -4.93 -10.25
CA ALA A 126 16.56 -3.81 -11.07
C ALA A 126 15.32 -3.19 -11.75
N HIS A 127 15.21 -1.87 -11.72
CA HIS A 127 14.07 -1.13 -12.27
C HIS A 127 12.71 -1.44 -11.59
N ALA A 128 12.70 -1.86 -10.31
CA ALA A 128 11.49 -2.24 -9.58
C ALA A 128 10.36 -1.22 -9.72
N ILE A 129 10.66 0.08 -9.62
CA ILE A 129 9.68 1.16 -9.74
C ILE A 129 9.04 1.18 -11.14
N LEU A 130 9.85 1.27 -12.19
CA LEU A 130 9.36 1.37 -13.57
C LEU A 130 8.58 0.12 -14.01
N TRP A 131 9.06 -1.06 -13.63
CA TRP A 131 8.42 -2.31 -14.01
C TRP A 131 7.13 -2.58 -13.24
N SER A 132 7.02 -2.11 -12.00
CA SER A 132 5.76 -2.22 -11.25
C SER A 132 4.69 -1.28 -11.80
N ILE A 133 5.02 -0.04 -12.15
CA ILE A 133 4.10 0.89 -12.82
C ILE A 133 3.65 0.34 -14.17
N ALA A 134 4.58 -0.25 -14.94
CA ALA A 134 4.30 -0.95 -16.18
C ALA A 134 3.59 -2.31 -15.98
N ARG A 135 3.30 -2.73 -14.73
CA ARG A 135 2.64 -3.99 -14.35
C ARG A 135 3.35 -5.26 -14.83
N LYS A 136 4.66 -5.18 -15.02
CA LYS A 136 5.50 -6.31 -15.47
C LYS A 136 5.88 -7.22 -14.30
N ILE A 137 6.01 -6.65 -13.10
CA ILE A 137 6.36 -7.38 -11.85
C ILE A 137 5.39 -6.99 -10.73
N GLY A 138 5.40 -7.76 -9.64
CA GLY A 138 4.61 -7.48 -8.46
C GLY A 138 3.16 -7.92 -8.54
N THR A 139 2.39 -7.50 -7.54
CA THR A 139 0.94 -7.58 -7.49
C THR A 139 0.35 -6.19 -7.55
N TYR A 140 -0.45 -5.94 -8.57
CA TYR A 140 -1.12 -4.68 -8.82
C TYR A 140 -2.54 -4.66 -8.25
N PHE A 141 -2.90 -3.56 -7.58
CA PHE A 141 -4.21 -3.25 -7.04
C PHE A 141 -4.73 -1.98 -7.72
N PRO A 142 -5.76 -2.07 -8.57
CA PRO A 142 -6.35 -0.90 -9.22
C PRO A 142 -7.15 -0.04 -8.24
N PRO A 143 -7.27 1.27 -8.50
CA PRO A 143 -8.17 2.13 -7.76
C PRO A 143 -9.61 1.67 -7.95
N ARG A 144 -10.42 1.84 -6.91
CA ARG A 144 -11.86 1.60 -6.98
C ARG A 144 -12.50 2.71 -7.82
N ARG A 145 -13.19 2.36 -8.91
CA ARG A 145 -13.95 3.35 -9.67
C ARG A 145 -14.99 3.98 -8.75
N ARG A 146 -14.93 5.29 -8.56
CA ARG A 146 -16.05 6.02 -7.95
C ARG A 146 -17.26 5.79 -8.87
N ARG A 147 -18.35 5.23 -8.33
CA ARG A 147 -19.63 5.28 -9.02
C ARG A 147 -20.04 6.76 -9.05
N SER A 148 -20.02 7.32 -10.24
CA SER A 148 -20.66 8.62 -10.52
C SER A 148 -22.15 8.52 -10.30
#